data_1317cad745d54e89228b1ce967b05b69
#
_entry.id   1317cad745d54e89228b1ce967b05b69
#
_cell.length_a   1.000
_cell.length_b   1.000
_cell.length_c   1.000
_cell.angle_alpha   90.00
_cell.angle_beta   90.00
_cell.angle_gamma   90.00
#
_symmetry.space_group_name_H-M   'P 1'
#
loop_
_entity.id
_entity.type
_entity.pdbx_description
1 polymer ?
#
loop_
_entity_poly.entity_id
_entity_poly.type
_entity_poly.pdbx_seq_one_letter_code
_entity_poly.pdbx_strand_id
1 'polypeptide(L)'
;VTPEAPGQNIKPIVHENYDGGEINLPAGIVLSPETPQGAHLKNCKGRTIITSDGSTLLGADDKAGVTILVGLVEQLVNNKKIKHGDVYMVFSQNEDIGRAADRFEAKYVDGSPDIVIDVDGNMPDRFSVENFTASMITYRFRGHDAHPGEGFVNKYGDALTAASYFIGQIAPAKHPSASKDKQGYIHCYSMVHPTDEAGKEISEDYLVKVRLRYFDKNEGDTLRQMLRDAERLAAEAYPFVKVEAGPETVQYENIAYTMYPGTAELIMNSAARVGMKMSPSSERGGTTSAMMAAKGLRGGPCIYSAQQAAHSVYEWV
;
A
#
# COMPACT_ATOMS: atom_id res chain seq x y z
N VAL A 1 -3.72 1.78 7.73
CA VAL A 1 -3.53 3.18 8.23
C VAL A 1 -4.58 3.44 9.30
N THR A 2 -4.22 4.14 10.37
CA THR A 2 -5.18 4.59 11.37
C THR A 2 -5.49 6.05 11.06
N PRO A 3 -6.73 6.41 10.73
CA PRO A 3 -7.09 7.78 10.40
C PRO A 3 -7.00 8.68 11.65
N GLU A 4 -6.69 9.96 11.44
CA GLU A 4 -6.56 10.95 12.52
C GLU A 4 -7.91 11.35 13.12
N ALA A 5 -9.00 11.15 12.38
CA ALA A 5 -10.33 11.59 12.76
C ALA A 5 -11.40 10.58 12.33
N PRO A 6 -12.62 10.65 12.92
CA PRO A 6 -13.71 9.78 12.53
C PRO A 6 -14.23 10.10 11.12
N GLY A 7 -14.68 9.07 10.41
CA GLY A 7 -15.35 9.17 9.11
C GLY A 7 -16.87 9.14 9.19
N GLN A 8 -17.47 9.65 10.28
CA GLN A 8 -18.92 9.64 10.52
C GLN A 8 -19.45 11.06 10.70
N ASN A 9 -20.72 11.29 10.32
CA ASN A 9 -21.38 12.59 10.41
C ASN A 9 -20.62 13.71 9.70
N ILE A 10 -20.07 13.39 8.55
CA ILE A 10 -19.27 14.31 7.73
C ILE A 10 -20.15 15.50 7.31
N LYS A 11 -19.60 16.70 7.47
CA LYS A 11 -20.21 17.95 7.02
C LYS A 11 -19.37 18.54 5.89
N PRO A 12 -19.67 18.22 4.63
CA PRO A 12 -18.90 18.74 3.51
C PRO A 12 -19.18 20.24 3.33
N ILE A 13 -18.10 20.97 3.00
CA ILE A 13 -18.16 22.41 2.69
C ILE A 13 -17.65 22.59 1.26
N VAL A 14 -18.44 23.29 0.45
CA VAL A 14 -18.09 23.60 -0.94
C VAL A 14 -17.56 25.04 -1.01
N HIS A 15 -16.34 25.20 -1.48
CA HIS A 15 -15.67 26.48 -1.69
C HIS A 15 -15.62 26.76 -3.19
N GLU A 16 -16.65 27.44 -3.70
CA GLU A 16 -16.73 27.81 -5.12
C GLU A 16 -15.74 28.92 -5.45
N ASN A 17 -15.21 28.91 -6.68
CA ASN A 17 -14.28 29.94 -7.18
C ASN A 17 -13.12 30.22 -6.22
N TYR A 18 -12.47 29.17 -5.73
CA TYR A 18 -11.36 29.27 -4.79
C TYR A 18 -10.39 30.37 -5.20
N ASP A 19 -10.07 31.28 -4.27
CA ASP A 19 -9.29 32.50 -4.54
C ASP A 19 -7.76 32.27 -4.59
N GLY A 20 -7.29 31.11 -4.10
CA GLY A 20 -5.87 30.76 -4.01
C GLY A 20 -5.25 30.98 -2.63
N GLY A 21 -6.02 31.44 -1.62
CA GLY A 21 -5.58 31.68 -0.26
C GLY A 21 -5.77 30.51 0.70
N GLU A 22 -5.73 30.80 1.99
CA GLU A 22 -6.00 29.81 3.03
C GLU A 22 -7.49 29.53 3.18
N ILE A 23 -7.84 28.27 3.44
CA ILE A 23 -9.21 27.86 3.77
C ILE A 23 -9.29 27.61 5.28
N ASN A 24 -10.06 28.44 6.00
CA ASN A 24 -10.28 28.29 7.43
C ASN A 24 -11.51 27.40 7.66
N LEU A 25 -11.30 26.23 8.24
CA LEU A 25 -12.36 25.27 8.54
C LEU A 25 -12.97 25.54 9.92
N PRO A 26 -14.29 25.28 10.12
CA PRO A 26 -15.00 25.57 11.37
C PRO A 26 -14.38 24.97 12.64
N ALA A 27 -13.73 23.82 12.55
CA ALA A 27 -13.02 23.18 13.68
C ALA A 27 -11.69 23.85 14.06
N GLY A 28 -11.34 24.99 13.46
CA GLY A 28 -10.09 25.71 13.73
C GLY A 28 -8.90 25.19 12.94
N ILE A 29 -9.13 24.35 11.95
CA ILE A 29 -8.11 23.84 11.03
C ILE A 29 -7.92 24.87 9.92
N VAL A 30 -6.65 25.14 9.56
CA VAL A 30 -6.30 25.99 8.42
C VAL A 30 -5.65 25.14 7.36
N LEU A 31 -6.32 25.00 6.21
CA LEU A 31 -5.76 24.36 5.04
C LEU A 31 -5.06 25.44 4.19
N SER A 32 -3.72 25.42 4.19
CA SER A 32 -2.92 26.45 3.54
C SER A 32 -2.14 25.89 2.34
N PRO A 33 -2.08 26.63 1.20
CA PRO A 33 -1.22 26.29 0.07
C PRO A 33 0.28 26.16 0.43
N GLU A 34 0.71 26.74 1.55
CA GLU A 34 2.10 26.70 2.00
C GLU A 34 2.45 25.46 2.82
N THR A 35 1.45 24.64 3.18
CA THR A 35 1.65 23.38 3.90
C THR A 35 1.69 22.19 2.93
N PRO A 36 2.33 21.07 3.31
CA PRO A 36 2.32 19.86 2.48
C PRO A 36 0.90 19.38 2.14
N GLN A 37 -0.06 19.49 3.07
CA GLN A 37 -1.45 19.07 2.90
C GLN A 37 -2.21 19.90 1.88
N GLY A 38 -1.90 21.18 1.78
CA GLY A 38 -2.55 22.11 0.85
C GLY A 38 -1.70 22.49 -0.37
N ALA A 39 -0.53 21.90 -0.57
CA ALA A 39 0.43 22.33 -1.60
C ALA A 39 -0.16 22.39 -3.02
N HIS A 40 -1.07 21.47 -3.36
CA HIS A 40 -1.73 21.43 -4.67
C HIS A 40 -2.82 22.50 -4.85
N LEU A 41 -3.29 23.16 -3.78
CA LEU A 41 -4.22 24.28 -3.85
C LEU A 41 -3.67 25.44 -4.69
N LYS A 42 -2.34 25.59 -4.75
CA LYS A 42 -1.67 26.60 -5.60
C LYS A 42 -2.13 26.57 -7.07
N ASN A 43 -2.54 25.40 -7.53
CA ASN A 43 -2.97 25.15 -8.92
C ASN A 43 -4.51 25.15 -9.07
N CYS A 44 -5.25 25.41 -7.98
CA CYS A 44 -6.70 25.25 -7.96
C CYS A 44 -7.47 26.58 -7.98
N LYS A 45 -6.79 27.72 -8.16
CA LYS A 45 -7.46 29.04 -8.21
C LYS A 45 -8.56 29.05 -9.28
N GLY A 46 -9.76 29.52 -8.88
CA GLY A 46 -10.96 29.53 -9.71
C GLY A 46 -11.67 28.17 -9.84
N ARG A 47 -11.17 27.14 -9.17
CA ARG A 47 -11.82 25.82 -9.08
C ARG A 47 -12.77 25.77 -7.88
N THR A 48 -13.61 24.75 -7.86
CA THR A 48 -14.38 24.39 -6.67
C THR A 48 -13.57 23.41 -5.83
N ILE A 49 -13.44 23.69 -4.54
CA ILE A 49 -12.78 22.82 -3.57
C ILE A 49 -13.83 22.31 -2.59
N ILE A 50 -13.76 21.05 -2.22
CA ILE A 50 -14.62 20.44 -1.21
C ILE A 50 -13.78 19.98 -0.04
N THR A 51 -14.15 20.35 1.18
CA THR A 51 -13.52 19.95 2.44
C THR A 51 -14.55 19.38 3.41
N SER A 52 -14.11 18.77 4.52
CA SER A 52 -14.98 18.64 5.71
C SER A 52 -15.00 19.95 6.51
N ASP A 53 -15.70 19.96 7.64
CA ASP A 53 -15.64 21.07 8.60
C ASP A 53 -14.35 21.06 9.45
N GLY A 54 -13.43 20.12 9.22
CA GLY A 54 -12.19 19.94 9.95
C GLY A 54 -12.32 19.08 11.22
N SER A 55 -13.52 18.63 11.59
CA SER A 55 -13.74 17.73 12.73
C SER A 55 -13.75 16.25 12.36
N THR A 56 -13.86 15.94 11.06
CA THR A 56 -13.91 14.58 10.52
C THR A 56 -13.01 14.45 9.29
N LEU A 57 -12.75 13.22 8.85
CA LEU A 57 -12.32 12.98 7.47
C LEU A 57 -13.39 13.50 6.50
N LEU A 58 -13.00 13.81 5.27
CA LEU A 58 -13.94 14.03 4.16
C LEU A 58 -14.33 12.69 3.53
N GLY A 59 -13.39 11.77 3.43
CA GLY A 59 -13.51 10.51 2.70
C GLY A 59 -13.52 10.74 1.18
N ALA A 60 -12.79 11.76 0.70
CA ALA A 60 -12.49 11.93 -0.70
C ALA A 60 -11.70 10.72 -1.22
N ASP A 61 -10.90 10.14 -0.36
CA ASP A 61 -10.27 8.84 -0.47
C ASP A 61 -11.28 7.72 -0.06
N ASP A 62 -11.84 6.92 -1.01
CA ASP A 62 -11.80 7.23 -2.45
C ASP A 62 -13.21 7.42 -3.03
N LYS A 63 -14.06 8.21 -2.36
CA LYS A 63 -15.35 8.58 -2.94
C LYS A 63 -15.21 9.48 -4.18
N ALA A 64 -14.06 10.13 -4.34
CA ALA A 64 -13.75 10.89 -5.54
C ALA A 64 -13.65 9.97 -6.77
N GLY A 65 -12.89 8.89 -6.70
CA GLY A 65 -12.81 7.87 -7.75
C GLY A 65 -14.15 7.20 -8.01
N VAL A 66 -14.90 6.86 -6.96
CA VAL A 66 -16.28 6.34 -7.10
C VAL A 66 -17.15 7.32 -7.91
N THR A 67 -17.09 8.62 -7.61
CA THR A 67 -17.86 9.64 -8.34
C THR A 67 -17.46 9.73 -9.80
N ILE A 68 -16.17 9.68 -10.10
CA ILE A 68 -15.66 9.66 -11.49
C ILE A 68 -16.19 8.45 -12.25
N LEU A 69 -16.16 7.26 -11.64
CA LEU A 69 -16.64 6.03 -12.27
C LEU A 69 -18.16 6.05 -12.50
N VAL A 70 -18.95 6.57 -11.54
CA VAL A 70 -20.41 6.74 -11.72
C VAL A 70 -20.69 7.72 -12.87
N GLY A 71 -19.99 8.85 -12.92
CA GLY A 71 -20.14 9.83 -14.01
C GLY A 71 -19.75 9.23 -15.38
N LEU A 72 -18.73 8.36 -15.42
CA LEU A 72 -18.37 7.63 -16.64
C LEU A 72 -19.52 6.70 -17.07
N VAL A 73 -20.12 5.94 -16.14
CA VAL A 73 -21.28 5.08 -16.46
C VAL A 73 -22.42 5.91 -17.05
N GLU A 74 -22.76 7.04 -16.45
CA GLU A 74 -23.80 7.94 -16.96
C GLU A 74 -23.50 8.40 -18.39
N GLN A 75 -22.27 8.78 -18.69
CA GLN A 75 -21.86 9.17 -20.04
C GLN A 75 -21.99 8.00 -21.04
N LEU A 76 -21.53 6.81 -20.70
CA LEU A 76 -21.60 5.64 -21.59
C LEU A 76 -23.05 5.20 -21.85
N VAL A 77 -23.92 5.27 -20.84
CA VAL A 77 -25.33 4.89 -20.96
C VAL A 77 -26.13 5.89 -21.77
N ASN A 78 -25.92 7.19 -21.51
CA ASN A 78 -26.74 8.28 -22.10
C ASN A 78 -26.23 8.73 -23.46
N ASN A 79 -24.93 8.60 -23.76
CA ASN A 79 -24.36 9.07 -25.02
C ASN A 79 -24.02 7.89 -25.96
N LYS A 80 -24.99 7.46 -26.74
CA LYS A 80 -24.83 6.37 -27.72
C LYS A 80 -23.81 6.63 -28.84
N LYS A 81 -23.24 7.83 -28.93
CA LYS A 81 -22.18 8.16 -29.89
C LYS A 81 -20.80 7.69 -29.39
N ILE A 82 -20.64 7.47 -28.10
CA ILE A 82 -19.40 6.91 -27.52
C ILE A 82 -19.37 5.42 -27.85
N LYS A 83 -18.41 5.03 -28.67
CA LYS A 83 -18.16 3.61 -28.97
C LYS A 83 -17.19 3.05 -27.95
N HIS A 84 -17.58 1.95 -27.33
CA HIS A 84 -16.76 1.24 -26.34
C HIS A 84 -16.98 -0.28 -26.47
N GLY A 85 -16.01 -1.06 -25.99
CA GLY A 85 -16.17 -2.48 -25.71
C GLY A 85 -16.90 -2.71 -24.40
N ASP A 86 -16.74 -3.89 -23.84
CA ASP A 86 -17.29 -4.20 -22.51
C ASP A 86 -16.53 -3.42 -21.45
N VAL A 87 -17.24 -2.82 -20.51
CA VAL A 87 -16.70 -2.01 -19.43
C VAL A 87 -17.20 -2.56 -18.10
N TYR A 88 -16.28 -2.99 -17.27
CA TYR A 88 -16.56 -3.51 -15.94
C TYR A 88 -16.15 -2.47 -14.91
N MET A 89 -17.08 -2.06 -14.04
CA MET A 89 -16.82 -1.17 -12.91
C MET A 89 -16.76 -1.99 -11.63
N VAL A 90 -15.65 -1.93 -10.93
CA VAL A 90 -15.44 -2.66 -9.68
C VAL A 90 -15.28 -1.66 -8.54
N PHE A 91 -16.18 -1.69 -7.56
CA PHE A 91 -16.12 -0.92 -6.34
C PHE A 91 -15.70 -1.85 -5.20
N SER A 92 -14.48 -1.72 -4.74
CA SER A 92 -13.92 -2.57 -3.69
C SER A 92 -14.21 -2.01 -2.30
N GLN A 93 -14.22 -2.89 -1.29
CA GLN A 93 -14.35 -2.54 0.12
C GLN A 93 -13.04 -2.83 0.84
N ASN A 94 -12.78 -2.12 1.94
CA ASN A 94 -11.63 -2.36 2.82
C ASN A 94 -10.27 -2.19 2.12
N GLU A 95 -10.18 -1.26 1.17
CA GLU A 95 -8.94 -0.99 0.43
C GLU A 95 -7.83 -0.52 1.37
N ASP A 96 -8.08 0.50 2.20
CA ASP A 96 -7.15 1.10 3.17
C ASP A 96 -6.44 0.11 4.10
N ILE A 97 -7.07 -1.02 4.36
CA ILE A 97 -6.48 -2.10 5.18
C ILE A 97 -5.88 -3.22 4.33
N GLY A 98 -5.74 -3.00 3.03
CA GLY A 98 -5.12 -3.93 2.09
C GLY A 98 -5.98 -5.15 1.75
N ARG A 99 -7.31 -5.01 1.80
CA ARG A 99 -8.27 -6.10 1.62
C ARG A 99 -9.24 -5.86 0.45
N ALA A 100 -8.87 -5.00 -0.48
CA ALA A 100 -9.68 -4.62 -1.64
C ALA A 100 -10.15 -5.83 -2.49
N ALA A 101 -9.30 -6.86 -2.62
CA ALA A 101 -9.57 -8.04 -3.44
C ALA A 101 -10.17 -9.22 -2.67
N ASP A 102 -10.46 -9.11 -1.37
CA ASP A 102 -10.90 -10.26 -0.55
C ASP A 102 -12.16 -10.94 -1.11
N ARG A 103 -13.11 -10.15 -1.58
CA ARG A 103 -14.40 -10.63 -2.13
C ARG A 103 -14.45 -10.63 -3.65
N PHE A 104 -13.36 -10.25 -4.31
CA PHE A 104 -13.28 -10.24 -5.74
C PHE A 104 -12.99 -11.65 -6.27
N GLU A 105 -13.71 -12.05 -7.31
CA GLU A 105 -13.46 -13.26 -8.06
C GLU A 105 -13.38 -12.91 -9.55
N ALA A 106 -12.34 -13.37 -10.25
CA ALA A 106 -12.13 -13.08 -11.67
C ALA A 106 -13.29 -13.49 -12.58
N LYS A 107 -14.12 -14.45 -12.14
CA LYS A 107 -15.34 -14.87 -12.85
C LYS A 107 -16.40 -13.77 -13.01
N TYR A 108 -16.32 -12.68 -12.23
CA TYR A 108 -17.23 -11.53 -12.37
C TYR A 108 -16.89 -10.64 -13.57
N VAL A 109 -15.71 -10.84 -14.13
CA VAL A 109 -15.22 -10.14 -15.30
C VAL A 109 -15.06 -11.20 -16.39
N ASP A 110 -15.82 -11.09 -17.46
CA ASP A 110 -15.83 -12.09 -18.54
C ASP A 110 -14.52 -12.02 -19.32
N GLY A 111 -13.65 -13.01 -19.11
CA GLY A 111 -12.28 -13.01 -19.59
C GLY A 111 -11.36 -12.09 -18.77
N SER A 112 -10.11 -12.00 -19.19
CA SER A 112 -9.17 -10.99 -18.64
C SER A 112 -9.31 -9.71 -19.44
N PRO A 113 -9.75 -8.57 -18.86
CA PRO A 113 -9.83 -7.32 -19.59
C PRO A 113 -8.45 -6.94 -20.12
N ASP A 114 -8.40 -6.38 -21.33
CA ASP A 114 -7.14 -5.94 -21.91
C ASP A 114 -6.51 -4.80 -21.11
N ILE A 115 -7.34 -3.89 -20.61
CA ILE A 115 -6.90 -2.72 -19.84
C ILE A 115 -7.62 -2.69 -18.51
N VAL A 116 -6.85 -2.58 -17.45
CA VAL A 116 -7.32 -2.31 -16.08
C VAL A 116 -6.85 -0.91 -15.70
N ILE A 117 -7.69 -0.11 -15.07
CA ILE A 117 -7.36 1.22 -14.56
C ILE A 117 -7.89 1.31 -13.13
N ASP A 118 -7.04 1.68 -12.21
CA ASP A 118 -7.36 2.01 -10.85
C ASP A 118 -7.56 3.53 -10.73
N VAL A 119 -8.57 4.00 -10.00
CA VAL A 119 -8.90 5.43 -9.92
C VAL A 119 -8.86 5.85 -8.46
N ASP A 120 -7.63 5.98 -7.94
CA ASP A 120 -7.37 6.21 -6.50
C ASP A 120 -6.08 7.03 -6.28
N GLY A 121 -5.58 7.65 -7.32
CA GLY A 121 -4.33 8.41 -7.25
C GLY A 121 -4.51 9.83 -6.68
N ASN A 122 -3.49 10.33 -6.00
CA ASN A 122 -3.47 11.65 -5.37
C ASN A 122 -2.57 12.69 -6.09
N MET A 123 -1.89 12.32 -7.16
CA MET A 123 -0.98 13.20 -7.88
C MET A 123 -1.56 13.63 -9.24
N PRO A 124 -1.86 14.92 -9.43
CA PRO A 124 -2.59 15.40 -10.62
C PRO A 124 -1.80 15.31 -11.93
N ASP A 125 -0.48 15.22 -11.86
CA ASP A 125 0.41 15.18 -13.02
C ASP A 125 1.06 13.81 -13.25
N ARG A 126 0.66 12.79 -12.46
CA ARG A 126 1.27 11.46 -12.48
C ARG A 126 0.23 10.36 -12.41
N PHE A 127 0.64 9.18 -12.86
CA PHE A 127 -0.09 7.93 -12.67
C PHE A 127 0.92 6.80 -12.46
N SER A 128 0.59 5.85 -11.61
CA SER A 128 1.49 4.75 -11.33
C SER A 128 1.45 3.70 -12.43
N VAL A 129 2.62 3.27 -12.91
CA VAL A 129 2.78 2.18 -13.89
C VAL A 129 3.50 0.98 -13.30
N GLU A 130 3.95 1.08 -12.09
CA GLU A 130 4.63 0.03 -11.33
C GLU A 130 4.47 0.30 -9.84
N ASN A 131 4.52 -0.77 -9.07
CA ASN A 131 4.48 -0.73 -7.61
C ASN A 131 5.44 -1.77 -7.02
N PHE A 132 5.72 -1.70 -5.73
CA PHE A 132 6.44 -2.78 -5.05
C PHE A 132 5.70 -4.11 -5.18
N THR A 133 6.45 -5.18 -5.44
CA THR A 133 6.04 -6.51 -5.02
C THR A 133 6.11 -6.59 -3.50
N ALA A 134 5.08 -7.15 -2.88
CA ALA A 134 4.98 -7.30 -1.44
C ALA A 134 4.91 -8.76 -1.05
N SER A 135 5.87 -9.20 -0.23
CA SER A 135 5.83 -10.53 0.36
C SER A 135 6.12 -10.52 1.85
N MET A 136 5.78 -11.62 2.51
CA MET A 136 5.99 -11.85 3.93
C MET A 136 6.57 -13.24 4.18
N ILE A 137 7.48 -13.32 5.16
CA ILE A 137 8.02 -14.56 5.70
C ILE A 137 7.94 -14.48 7.22
N THR A 138 7.55 -15.57 7.89
CA THR A 138 7.65 -15.67 9.34
C THR A 138 8.76 -16.64 9.68
N TYR A 139 9.75 -16.17 10.41
CA TYR A 139 10.83 -17.01 10.98
C TYR A 139 10.44 -17.45 12.37
N ARG A 140 10.62 -18.73 12.65
CA ARG A 140 10.41 -19.31 13.97
C ARG A 140 11.75 -19.69 14.59
N PHE A 141 12.02 -19.18 15.77
CA PHE A 141 13.16 -19.51 16.60
C PHE A 141 12.66 -20.40 17.73
N ARG A 142 12.99 -21.69 17.67
CA ARG A 142 12.58 -22.65 18.70
C ARG A 142 13.60 -22.69 19.81
N GLY A 143 13.20 -22.23 20.98
CA GLY A 143 13.97 -22.24 22.18
C GLY A 143 13.94 -23.59 22.91
N HIS A 144 14.77 -23.66 23.93
CA HIS A 144 14.76 -24.74 24.92
C HIS A 144 15.09 -24.16 26.27
N ASP A 145 14.12 -24.18 27.18
CA ASP A 145 14.29 -23.64 28.53
C ASP A 145 15.19 -24.55 29.39
N ALA A 146 16.05 -23.90 30.15
CA ALA A 146 16.91 -24.54 31.13
C ALA A 146 17.31 -23.52 32.19
N HIS A 147 17.78 -24.00 33.37
CA HIS A 147 18.30 -23.07 34.38
C HIS A 147 19.50 -22.29 33.82
N PRO A 148 19.46 -20.94 33.75
CA PRO A 148 20.52 -20.17 33.10
C PRO A 148 21.93 -20.40 33.61
N GLY A 149 22.10 -20.65 34.94
CA GLY A 149 23.39 -20.95 35.53
C GLY A 149 24.01 -22.30 35.10
N GLU A 150 23.20 -23.19 34.50
CA GLU A 150 23.59 -24.48 33.98
C GLU A 150 23.36 -24.59 32.46
N GLY A 151 23.15 -23.44 31.81
CA GLY A 151 22.71 -23.36 30.42
C GLY A 151 23.59 -24.12 29.43
N PHE A 152 24.90 -24.12 29.65
CA PHE A 152 25.81 -24.86 28.75
C PHE A 152 25.61 -26.39 28.85
N VAL A 153 25.46 -26.91 30.10
CA VAL A 153 25.28 -28.34 30.35
C VAL A 153 23.91 -28.81 29.85
N ASN A 154 22.89 -28.00 30.08
CA ASN A 154 21.50 -28.28 29.72
C ASN A 154 21.10 -27.82 28.32
N LYS A 155 22.06 -27.34 27.52
CA LYS A 155 21.85 -26.88 26.14
C LYS A 155 20.76 -25.80 26.05
N TYR A 156 20.79 -24.81 26.96
CA TYR A 156 19.84 -23.72 26.94
C TYR A 156 19.78 -23.02 25.59
N GLY A 157 18.60 -22.99 24.98
CA GLY A 157 18.34 -22.38 23.69
C GLY A 157 17.59 -21.06 23.85
N ASP A 158 18.31 -19.93 23.96
CA ASP A 158 17.74 -18.60 24.09
C ASP A 158 17.22 -18.10 22.74
N ALA A 159 15.94 -18.38 22.48
CA ALA A 159 15.28 -17.99 21.23
C ALA A 159 15.12 -16.48 21.06
N LEU A 160 14.94 -15.72 22.15
CA LEU A 160 14.85 -14.26 22.10
C LEU A 160 16.14 -13.65 21.60
N THR A 161 17.26 -14.05 22.19
CA THR A 161 18.57 -13.52 21.79
C THR A 161 18.95 -13.94 20.38
N ALA A 162 18.66 -15.20 19.98
CA ALA A 162 18.88 -15.68 18.63
C ALA A 162 18.03 -14.90 17.58
N ALA A 163 16.76 -14.63 17.88
CA ALA A 163 15.88 -13.82 17.03
C ALA A 163 16.37 -12.37 16.91
N SER A 164 16.83 -11.79 18.03
CA SER A 164 17.41 -10.45 18.04
C SER A 164 18.69 -10.37 17.22
N TYR A 165 19.55 -11.39 17.32
CA TYR A 165 20.76 -11.50 16.52
C TYR A 165 20.44 -11.61 15.02
N PHE A 166 19.46 -12.42 14.62
CA PHE A 166 18.98 -12.52 13.26
C PHE A 166 18.58 -11.15 12.70
N ILE A 167 17.75 -10.39 13.45
CA ILE A 167 17.34 -9.04 13.05
C ILE A 167 18.54 -8.12 12.89
N GLY A 168 19.54 -8.23 13.79
CA GLY A 168 20.77 -7.46 13.76
C GLY A 168 21.68 -7.75 12.55
N GLN A 169 21.50 -8.88 11.85
CA GLN A 169 22.23 -9.19 10.62
C GLN A 169 21.68 -8.45 9.40
N ILE A 170 20.48 -7.88 9.48
CA ILE A 170 19.90 -7.12 8.37
C ILE A 170 20.61 -5.77 8.27
N ALA A 171 21.27 -5.54 7.13
CA ALA A 171 22.02 -4.30 6.90
C ALA A 171 21.12 -3.07 7.06
N PRO A 172 21.52 -2.04 7.84
CA PRO A 172 20.74 -0.83 8.04
C PRO A 172 20.33 -0.13 6.72
N ALA A 173 21.17 -0.24 5.67
CA ALA A 173 20.86 0.29 4.34
C ALA A 173 19.66 -0.40 3.65
N LYS A 174 19.23 -1.56 4.14
CA LYS A 174 18.05 -2.28 3.64
C LYS A 174 16.83 -2.13 4.57
N HIS A 175 16.90 -1.30 5.59
CA HIS A 175 15.76 -0.95 6.41
C HIS A 175 14.83 0.05 5.67
N PRO A 176 13.51 0.05 5.90
CA PRO A 176 12.58 1.00 5.25
C PRO A 176 12.96 2.46 5.38
N SER A 177 13.55 2.87 6.53
CA SER A 177 13.98 4.25 6.77
C SER A 177 15.19 4.71 5.92
N ALA A 178 15.94 3.76 5.37
CA ALA A 178 17.11 4.04 4.52
C ALA A 178 16.82 3.82 3.02
N SER A 179 15.72 3.13 2.70
CA SER A 179 15.33 2.80 1.32
C SER A 179 14.66 4.00 0.64
N LYS A 180 15.14 4.35 -0.55
CA LYS A 180 14.65 5.49 -1.34
C LYS A 180 14.24 5.02 -2.74
N ASP A 181 13.42 5.82 -3.39
CA ASP A 181 12.98 5.61 -4.77
C ASP A 181 12.54 4.17 -5.03
N LYS A 182 13.19 3.47 -5.93
CA LYS A 182 12.90 2.07 -6.27
C LYS A 182 13.70 1.05 -5.46
N GLN A 183 14.47 1.47 -4.47
CA GLN A 183 15.23 0.54 -3.65
C GLN A 183 14.30 -0.33 -2.80
N GLY A 184 14.48 -1.63 -2.86
CA GLY A 184 13.78 -2.58 -2.01
C GLY A 184 14.30 -2.58 -0.57
N TYR A 185 13.50 -3.19 0.32
CA TYR A 185 13.84 -3.25 1.75
C TYR A 185 13.36 -4.54 2.42
N ILE A 186 13.97 -4.80 3.57
CA ILE A 186 13.58 -5.83 4.54
C ILE A 186 13.06 -5.13 5.79
N HIS A 187 11.87 -5.48 6.23
CA HIS A 187 11.26 -4.92 7.43
C HIS A 187 10.86 -6.03 8.41
N CYS A 188 11.71 -6.26 9.42
CA CYS A 188 11.34 -7.05 10.58
C CYS A 188 10.40 -6.21 11.44
N TYR A 189 9.10 -6.39 11.30
CA TYR A 189 8.10 -5.50 11.89
C TYR A 189 7.44 -6.04 13.16
N SER A 190 7.70 -7.27 13.50
CA SER A 190 7.13 -7.89 14.70
C SER A 190 8.04 -9.02 15.19
N MET A 191 8.24 -9.08 16.49
CA MET A 191 8.83 -10.20 17.21
C MET A 191 7.94 -10.51 18.40
N VAL A 192 7.37 -11.71 18.44
CA VAL A 192 6.38 -12.09 19.44
C VAL A 192 6.55 -13.54 19.89
N HIS A 193 6.16 -13.84 21.15
CA HIS A 193 5.90 -15.20 21.57
C HIS A 193 4.62 -15.74 20.95
N PRO A 194 4.55 -17.01 20.56
CA PRO A 194 3.28 -17.67 20.30
C PRO A 194 2.42 -17.74 21.57
N THR A 195 1.16 -17.37 21.43
CA THR A 195 0.18 -17.43 22.53
C THR A 195 -1.03 -18.25 22.12
N ASP A 196 -1.74 -18.82 23.13
CA ASP A 196 -3.06 -19.41 22.92
C ASP A 196 -4.14 -18.32 22.78
N GLU A 197 -5.41 -18.73 22.60
CA GLU A 197 -6.55 -17.81 22.48
C GLU A 197 -6.77 -16.95 23.74
N ALA A 198 -6.29 -17.39 24.89
CA ALA A 198 -6.35 -16.65 26.16
C ALA A 198 -5.17 -15.69 26.36
N GLY A 199 -4.23 -15.65 25.39
CA GLY A 199 -3.03 -14.81 25.47
C GLY A 199 -1.90 -15.40 26.33
N LYS A 200 -2.00 -16.68 26.74
CA LYS A 200 -0.94 -17.37 27.48
C LYS A 200 0.13 -17.87 26.52
N GLU A 201 1.39 -17.64 26.86
CA GLU A 201 2.53 -18.18 26.12
C GLU A 201 2.50 -19.73 26.09
N ILE A 202 2.66 -20.29 24.89
CA ILE A 202 2.53 -21.73 24.65
C ILE A 202 3.85 -22.44 24.36
N SER A 203 4.92 -21.69 24.19
CA SER A 203 6.26 -22.25 23.96
C SER A 203 7.35 -21.22 24.25
N GLU A 204 8.60 -21.69 24.41
CA GLU A 204 9.82 -20.87 24.50
C GLU A 204 10.25 -20.30 23.12
N ASP A 205 9.36 -20.34 22.14
CA ASP A 205 9.66 -19.92 20.80
C ASP A 205 9.43 -18.41 20.60
N TYR A 206 10.16 -17.83 19.65
CA TYR A 206 9.87 -16.49 19.12
C TYR A 206 9.54 -16.54 17.66
N LEU A 207 8.58 -15.73 17.24
CA LEU A 207 8.21 -15.53 15.84
C LEU A 207 8.65 -14.15 15.39
N VAL A 208 9.50 -14.08 14.36
CA VAL A 208 9.89 -12.83 13.70
C VAL A 208 9.14 -12.74 12.38
N LYS A 209 8.29 -11.71 12.24
CA LYS A 209 7.55 -11.45 11.00
C LYS A 209 8.31 -10.43 10.16
N VAL A 210 8.61 -10.82 8.93
CA VAL A 210 9.44 -10.04 8.00
C VAL A 210 8.62 -9.71 6.76
N ARG A 211 8.65 -8.45 6.34
CA ARG A 211 8.13 -7.97 5.05
C ARG A 211 9.28 -7.72 4.10
N LEU A 212 9.10 -8.12 2.85
CA LEU A 212 9.94 -7.74 1.74
C LEU A 212 9.17 -6.80 0.80
N ARG A 213 9.85 -5.79 0.29
CA ARG A 213 9.34 -4.90 -0.76
C ARG A 213 10.44 -4.69 -1.79
N TYR A 214 10.10 -4.84 -3.08
CA TYR A 214 11.04 -4.67 -4.18
C TYR A 214 10.29 -4.41 -5.48
N PHE A 215 10.88 -3.65 -6.40
CA PHE A 215 10.35 -3.44 -7.75
C PHE A 215 10.83 -4.51 -8.73
N ASP A 216 12.09 -4.90 -8.62
CA ASP A 216 12.75 -5.83 -9.52
C ASP A 216 12.92 -7.21 -8.89
N LYS A 217 12.68 -8.27 -9.65
CA LYS A 217 12.76 -9.65 -9.15
C LYS A 217 14.18 -10.04 -8.70
N ASN A 218 15.22 -9.54 -9.37
CA ASN A 218 16.61 -9.84 -8.98
C ASN A 218 16.95 -9.16 -7.64
N GLU A 219 16.42 -7.93 -7.40
CA GLU A 219 16.54 -7.32 -6.08
C GLU A 219 15.79 -8.14 -5.03
N GLY A 220 14.59 -8.63 -5.33
CA GLY A 220 13.85 -9.54 -4.46
C GLY A 220 14.66 -10.79 -4.09
N ASP A 221 15.36 -11.39 -5.04
CA ASP A 221 16.23 -12.55 -4.81
C ASP A 221 17.44 -12.20 -3.94
N THR A 222 18.00 -11.01 -4.13
CA THR A 222 19.07 -10.48 -3.28
C THR A 222 18.60 -10.30 -1.83
N LEU A 223 17.42 -9.73 -1.60
CA LEU A 223 16.84 -9.57 -0.26
C LEU A 223 16.57 -10.93 0.41
N ARG A 224 16.07 -11.91 -0.36
CA ARG A 224 15.89 -13.30 0.14
C ARG A 224 17.21 -13.93 0.51
N GLN A 225 18.28 -13.70 -0.28
CA GLN A 225 19.59 -14.21 0.04
C GLN A 225 20.13 -13.63 1.35
N MET A 226 19.95 -12.32 1.57
CA MET A 226 20.33 -11.68 2.84
C MET A 226 19.61 -12.31 4.04
N LEU A 227 18.33 -12.66 3.90
CA LEU A 227 17.55 -13.33 4.94
C LEU A 227 18.08 -14.75 5.20
N ARG A 228 18.42 -15.52 4.16
CA ARG A 228 19.03 -16.85 4.32
C ARG A 228 20.40 -16.79 5.01
N ASP A 229 21.19 -15.77 4.68
CA ASP A 229 22.47 -15.55 5.35
C ASP A 229 22.31 -15.18 6.82
N ALA A 230 21.34 -14.33 7.15
CA ALA A 230 21.00 -13.99 8.52
C ALA A 230 20.49 -15.20 9.31
N GLU A 231 19.66 -16.05 8.71
CA GLU A 231 19.18 -17.32 9.28
C GLU A 231 20.35 -18.25 9.60
N ARG A 232 21.26 -18.46 8.64
CA ARG A 232 22.46 -19.30 8.82
C ARG A 232 23.35 -18.77 9.94
N LEU A 233 23.62 -17.46 9.96
CA LEU A 233 24.45 -16.83 11.01
C LEU A 233 23.82 -16.96 12.39
N ALA A 234 22.51 -16.81 12.50
CA ALA A 234 21.80 -16.98 13.76
C ALA A 234 21.86 -18.44 14.25
N ALA A 235 21.68 -19.42 13.36
CA ALA A 235 21.79 -20.84 13.71
C ALA A 235 23.23 -21.25 14.12
N GLU A 236 24.26 -20.68 13.48
CA GLU A 236 25.65 -20.91 13.85
C GLU A 236 26.01 -20.28 15.20
N ALA A 237 25.53 -19.06 15.48
CA ALA A 237 25.80 -18.34 16.73
C ALA A 237 25.04 -18.93 17.92
N TYR A 238 23.87 -19.51 17.69
CA TYR A 238 22.99 -20.07 18.73
C TYR A 238 22.64 -21.53 18.43
N PRO A 239 23.59 -22.47 18.55
CA PRO A 239 23.45 -23.85 18.09
C PRO A 239 22.38 -24.66 18.81
N PHE A 240 21.87 -24.17 19.95
CA PHE A 240 20.79 -24.81 20.70
C PHE A 240 19.41 -24.23 20.38
N VAL A 241 19.34 -23.26 19.45
CA VAL A 241 18.08 -22.70 18.92
C VAL A 241 17.90 -23.21 17.50
N LYS A 242 16.76 -23.82 17.23
CA LYS A 242 16.40 -24.19 15.87
C LYS A 242 15.74 -23.01 15.17
N VAL A 243 16.34 -22.54 14.08
CA VAL A 243 15.78 -21.47 13.25
C VAL A 243 15.07 -22.08 12.04
N GLU A 244 13.84 -21.66 11.77
CA GLU A 244 13.01 -22.19 10.69
C GLU A 244 12.32 -21.04 9.95
N ALA A 245 12.58 -20.94 8.64
CA ALA A 245 11.80 -20.06 7.78
C ALA A 245 10.46 -20.72 7.42
N GLY A 246 9.37 -20.03 7.62
CA GLY A 246 8.06 -20.41 7.09
C GLY A 246 7.97 -20.14 5.58
N PRO A 247 6.87 -20.55 4.95
CA PRO A 247 6.65 -20.25 3.53
C PRO A 247 6.54 -18.74 3.30
N GLU A 248 7.13 -18.27 2.19
CA GLU A 248 6.93 -16.92 1.71
C GLU A 248 5.51 -16.78 1.13
N THR A 249 4.79 -15.77 1.56
CA THR A 249 3.48 -15.42 1.02
C THR A 249 3.60 -14.12 0.24
N VAL A 250 3.34 -14.16 -1.06
CA VAL A 250 3.22 -12.95 -1.91
C VAL A 250 1.83 -12.38 -1.74
N GLN A 251 1.73 -11.14 -1.28
CA GLN A 251 0.46 -10.43 -1.09
C GLN A 251 -0.03 -9.86 -2.44
N TYR A 252 0.87 -9.25 -3.19
CA TYR A 252 0.67 -8.77 -4.56
C TYR A 252 2.02 -8.59 -5.25
N GLU A 253 2.01 -8.67 -6.57
CA GLU A 253 3.19 -8.39 -7.40
C GLU A 253 3.15 -6.97 -7.98
N ASN A 254 4.28 -6.57 -8.57
CA ASN A 254 4.37 -5.34 -9.34
C ASN A 254 3.42 -5.39 -10.55
N ILE A 255 2.53 -4.41 -10.67
CA ILE A 255 1.55 -4.32 -11.77
C ILE A 255 2.22 -4.32 -13.14
N ALA A 256 3.43 -3.78 -13.25
CA ALA A 256 4.18 -3.77 -14.50
C ALA A 256 4.41 -5.17 -15.11
N TYR A 257 4.37 -6.23 -14.31
CA TYR A 257 4.62 -7.59 -14.81
C TYR A 257 3.47 -8.14 -15.67
N THR A 258 2.26 -7.65 -15.46
CA THR A 258 1.06 -8.17 -16.13
C THR A 258 0.24 -7.08 -16.83
N MET A 259 0.64 -5.81 -16.71
CA MET A 259 -0.02 -4.68 -17.37
C MET A 259 0.01 -4.85 -18.90
N TYR A 260 -1.09 -4.47 -19.56
CA TYR A 260 -1.17 -4.53 -21.02
C TYR A 260 -0.17 -3.57 -21.66
N PRO A 261 0.64 -4.04 -22.62
CA PRO A 261 1.60 -3.18 -23.32
C PRO A 261 0.93 -1.97 -23.97
N GLY A 262 1.52 -0.80 -23.83
CA GLY A 262 0.98 0.46 -24.39
C GLY A 262 -0.04 1.18 -23.50
N THR A 263 -0.39 0.64 -22.31
CA THR A 263 -1.35 1.30 -21.42
C THR A 263 -0.87 2.66 -20.95
N ALA A 264 0.42 2.82 -20.67
CA ALA A 264 0.98 4.11 -20.24
C ALA A 264 0.84 5.18 -21.34
N GLU A 265 1.16 4.83 -22.59
CA GLU A 265 1.00 5.72 -23.75
C GLU A 265 -0.47 6.07 -23.98
N LEU A 266 -1.37 5.11 -23.80
CA LEU A 266 -2.80 5.34 -23.92
C LEU A 266 -3.27 6.41 -22.92
N ILE A 267 -2.85 6.32 -21.65
CA ILE A 267 -3.20 7.30 -20.62
C ILE A 267 -2.63 8.66 -20.94
N MET A 268 -1.33 8.75 -21.28
CA MET A 268 -0.70 10.02 -21.64
C MET A 268 -1.40 10.69 -22.81
N ASN A 269 -1.71 9.92 -23.86
CA ASN A 269 -2.42 10.43 -25.05
C ASN A 269 -3.85 10.87 -24.72
N SER A 270 -4.55 10.13 -23.86
CA SER A 270 -5.90 10.47 -23.43
C SER A 270 -5.93 11.74 -22.58
N ALA A 271 -5.00 11.87 -21.63
CA ALA A 271 -4.82 13.07 -20.82
C ALA A 271 -4.52 14.30 -21.69
N ALA A 272 -3.62 14.18 -22.66
CA ALA A 272 -3.28 15.26 -23.58
C ALA A 272 -4.49 15.77 -24.38
N ARG A 273 -5.41 14.89 -24.78
CA ARG A 273 -6.65 15.27 -25.51
C ARG A 273 -7.58 16.16 -24.67
N VAL A 274 -7.51 16.08 -23.36
CA VAL A 274 -8.31 16.93 -22.44
C VAL A 274 -7.47 18.05 -21.81
N GLY A 275 -6.28 18.31 -22.37
CA GLY A 275 -5.40 19.39 -21.92
C GLY A 275 -4.63 19.10 -20.63
N MET A 276 -4.61 17.86 -20.18
CA MET A 276 -3.82 17.42 -19.03
C MET A 276 -2.46 16.90 -19.46
N LYS A 277 -1.44 17.16 -18.66
CA LYS A 277 -0.12 16.57 -18.83
C LYS A 277 0.11 15.57 -17.68
N MET A 278 0.19 14.29 -18.01
CA MET A 278 0.47 13.24 -17.05
C MET A 278 1.74 12.48 -17.42
N SER A 279 2.46 12.02 -16.42
CA SER A 279 3.69 11.24 -16.59
C SER A 279 3.66 9.97 -15.74
N PRO A 280 4.29 8.88 -16.21
CA PRO A 280 4.37 7.64 -15.43
C PRO A 280 5.22 7.82 -14.18
N SER A 281 4.83 7.15 -13.11
CA SER A 281 5.51 7.13 -11.82
C SER A 281 5.53 5.73 -11.21
N SER A 282 6.29 5.57 -10.14
CA SER A 282 6.37 4.33 -9.35
C SER A 282 5.68 4.54 -8.01
N GLU A 283 4.89 3.56 -7.57
CA GLU A 283 4.24 3.56 -6.27
C GLU A 283 4.97 2.65 -5.27
N ARG A 284 5.29 3.15 -4.08
CA ARG A 284 5.98 2.37 -3.04
C ARG A 284 5.03 1.55 -2.16
N GLY A 285 3.75 1.57 -2.47
CA GLY A 285 2.68 0.81 -1.82
C GLY A 285 2.08 -0.25 -2.72
N GLY A 286 0.99 -0.86 -2.28
CA GLY A 286 0.08 -1.63 -3.11
C GLY A 286 -0.97 -0.71 -3.72
N THR A 287 -1.62 -1.19 -4.76
CA THR A 287 -2.78 -0.55 -5.38
C THR A 287 -3.91 -1.57 -5.45
N THR A 288 -5.15 -1.12 -5.58
CA THR A 288 -6.29 -2.03 -5.78
C THR A 288 -6.06 -2.92 -6.99
N SER A 289 -5.52 -2.37 -8.08
CA SER A 289 -5.23 -3.15 -9.29
C SER A 289 -4.16 -4.23 -9.06
N ALA A 290 -3.15 -3.99 -8.20
CA ALA A 290 -2.17 -5.00 -7.84
C ALA A 290 -2.81 -6.16 -7.05
N MET A 291 -3.73 -5.86 -6.14
CA MET A 291 -4.47 -6.87 -5.38
C MET A 291 -5.43 -7.67 -6.28
N MET A 292 -6.06 -7.01 -7.25
CA MET A 292 -6.92 -7.67 -8.25
C MET A 292 -6.10 -8.54 -9.21
N ALA A 293 -4.88 -8.11 -9.56
CA ALA A 293 -3.97 -8.91 -10.37
C ALA A 293 -3.56 -10.21 -9.68
N ALA A 294 -3.41 -10.21 -8.35
CA ALA A 294 -3.20 -11.42 -7.57
C ALA A 294 -4.40 -12.40 -7.62
N LYS A 295 -5.58 -11.95 -8.05
CA LYS A 295 -6.79 -12.75 -8.27
C LYS A 295 -7.01 -13.13 -9.74
N GLY A 296 -6.06 -12.85 -10.61
CA GLY A 296 -6.08 -13.28 -12.02
C GLY A 296 -6.42 -12.19 -13.04
N LEU A 297 -6.61 -10.93 -12.63
CA LEU A 297 -6.67 -9.83 -13.57
C LEU A 297 -5.28 -9.42 -14.07
N ARG A 298 -5.22 -8.50 -15.02
CA ARG A 298 -3.99 -7.78 -15.36
C ARG A 298 -3.72 -6.69 -14.34
N GLY A 299 -2.46 -6.33 -14.16
CA GLY A 299 -2.08 -5.11 -13.46
C GLY A 299 -2.57 -3.89 -14.24
N GLY A 300 -2.91 -2.84 -13.54
CA GLY A 300 -3.39 -1.60 -14.14
C GLY A 300 -2.81 -0.38 -13.41
N PRO A 301 -2.57 0.72 -14.15
CA PRO A 301 -2.11 1.96 -13.56
C PRO A 301 -3.15 2.55 -12.61
N CYS A 302 -2.67 3.20 -11.55
CA CYS A 302 -3.51 4.03 -10.70
C CYS A 302 -3.43 5.47 -11.17
N ILE A 303 -4.58 6.04 -11.53
CA ILE A 303 -4.72 7.41 -12.04
C ILE A 303 -5.30 8.33 -10.99
N TYR A 304 -5.12 9.63 -11.19
CA TYR A 304 -5.57 10.69 -10.29
C TYR A 304 -7.10 10.71 -10.14
N SER A 305 -7.57 10.73 -8.89
CA SER A 305 -8.98 10.83 -8.50
C SER A 305 -9.37 12.20 -7.90
N ALA A 306 -8.45 13.15 -7.89
CA ALA A 306 -8.56 14.49 -7.29
C ALA A 306 -8.45 14.56 -5.77
N GLN A 307 -8.41 13.46 -5.06
CA GLN A 307 -8.26 13.42 -3.61
C GLN A 307 -6.90 13.95 -3.14
N GLN A 308 -6.89 14.65 -2.01
CA GLN A 308 -5.69 15.22 -1.40
C GLN A 308 -5.71 15.08 0.11
N ALA A 309 -4.53 14.96 0.73
CA ALA A 309 -4.32 14.87 2.17
C ALA A 309 -5.19 13.78 2.84
N ALA A 310 -5.33 12.63 2.17
CA ALA A 310 -6.11 11.48 2.64
C ALA A 310 -5.77 11.09 4.09
N HIS A 311 -6.73 10.49 4.80
CA HIS A 311 -6.62 9.99 6.18
C HIS A 311 -6.38 11.09 7.23
N SER A 312 -6.56 12.35 6.90
CA SER A 312 -6.37 13.48 7.81
C SER A 312 -7.57 14.44 7.85
N VAL A 313 -7.62 15.32 8.86
CA VAL A 313 -8.62 16.40 8.95
C VAL A 313 -8.44 17.49 7.89
N TYR A 314 -7.31 17.45 7.18
CA TYR A 314 -6.98 18.36 6.07
C TYR A 314 -7.46 17.84 4.71
N GLU A 315 -8.16 16.71 4.68
CA GLU A 315 -8.60 16.06 3.44
C GLU A 315 -9.49 16.98 2.59
N TRP A 316 -9.20 17.04 1.27
CA TRP A 316 -9.97 17.84 0.31
C TRP A 316 -9.94 17.22 -1.10
N VAL A 317 -10.84 17.68 -1.92
CA VAL A 317 -10.96 17.33 -3.34
C VAL A 317 -11.39 18.53 -4.16
#